data_eb3ad95d71dddb2fa9b4ef856e82d3e7
#
_entry.id   eb3ad95d71dddb2fa9b4ef856e82d3e7
#
_cell.length_a   1.000
_cell.length_b   1.000
_cell.length_c   1.000
_cell.angle_alpha   90.00
_cell.angle_beta   90.00
_cell.angle_gamma   90.00
#
_symmetry.space_group_name_H-M   'P 1'
#
loop_
_entity.id
_entity.type
_entity.pdbx_description
1 polymer ?
#
loop_
_entity_poly.entity_id
_entity_poly.type
_entity_poly.pdbx_seq_one_letter_code
_entity_poly.pdbx_strand_id
1 'polypeptide(L)'
;MNNLQIAELLRAVAASYKLKDEAKNKFRIVAYERAADAVEHASSELKDLWDEGKLNEIAGIGPSISKHLDELFKKGSSSHFSQVMKGLPPQMFELMIIPGIGAKTAYKLVTEFGSKISEKNPIGDLEELAKEGKISTIENFGQESEKDILRSIAEVKGRSKRHLLPYADRIADEVIEWLKKENEVLKADPLGSLRRCASTVGDVDIAVATKNPQKVLNHFTKFPKAQRILEKGGATSSIVVPSDMQVDLMVQPQDRYGALLQHFTGSKHHNIALREFALKKNYSLSEYGIRKRGAKGLKKFATEESFYNFLGLDWIPPELREDTGEIKAALNHQLPKLVEVREIKADLQIHSSFDVETSHDLGESSMEEIVNKANSMGYEYVAFTEHNPSHSRHSEGQIVDILRRKKEAIAKLNESIKGVKSIKGAKRVYNSLEIDILPSGKLPVTEKGLETLDFALVSIHSSFRLSKSQMTKRVISGLMHPKVKIFAHPTARKLTQREGIDLDWEKIFDFCIKHDIWVEINCDPMRLDLPDFLVKEAVGLGIKLTLGTDSHHVDHMDNMEFGVSVARRGWAEKKDIINTRSLEEFEKMIK
;
A
#
# COMPACT_ATOMS: atom_id res chain seq x y z
N MET A 1 4.02 7.46 -22.08
CA MET A 1 4.35 6.41 -21.07
C MET A 1 3.75 6.85 -19.76
N ASN A 2 3.07 5.96 -19.05
CA ASN A 2 2.59 6.21 -17.69
C ASN A 2 3.67 5.85 -16.65
N ASN A 3 3.42 6.13 -15.37
CA ASN A 3 4.41 5.88 -14.31
C ASN A 3 4.86 4.40 -14.26
N LEU A 4 3.94 3.44 -14.41
CA LEU A 4 4.28 2.02 -14.41
C LEU A 4 5.26 1.67 -15.54
N GLN A 5 5.00 2.13 -16.76
CA GLN A 5 5.89 1.90 -17.92
C GLN A 5 7.26 2.57 -17.74
N ILE A 6 7.32 3.71 -17.07
CA ILE A 6 8.58 4.40 -16.77
C ILE A 6 9.34 3.63 -15.68
N ALA A 7 8.66 3.16 -14.64
CA ALA A 7 9.27 2.33 -13.60
C ALA A 7 9.82 1.03 -14.17
N GLU A 8 9.07 0.34 -15.05
CA GLU A 8 9.53 -0.85 -15.78
C GLU A 8 10.78 -0.55 -16.62
N LEU A 9 10.81 0.58 -17.32
CA LEU A 9 11.98 1.01 -18.11
C LEU A 9 13.19 1.26 -17.20
N LEU A 10 13.03 1.92 -16.06
CA LEU A 10 14.11 2.16 -15.10
C LEU A 10 14.62 0.84 -14.50
N ARG A 11 13.74 -0.11 -14.18
CA ARG A 11 14.12 -1.48 -13.75
C ARG A 11 14.87 -2.24 -14.86
N ALA A 12 14.46 -2.08 -16.11
CA ALA A 12 15.17 -2.68 -17.26
C ALA A 12 16.60 -2.11 -17.39
N VAL A 13 16.79 -0.82 -17.14
CA VAL A 13 18.11 -0.18 -17.10
C VAL A 13 18.94 -0.72 -15.92
N ALA A 14 18.38 -0.84 -14.73
CA ALA A 14 19.04 -1.43 -13.56
C ALA A 14 19.47 -2.89 -13.84
N ALA A 15 18.55 -3.70 -14.38
CA ALA A 15 18.82 -5.07 -14.79
C ALA A 15 19.94 -5.18 -15.82
N SER A 16 19.99 -4.25 -16.77
CA SER A 16 21.05 -4.20 -17.79
C SER A 16 22.42 -3.91 -17.17
N TYR A 17 22.49 -3.02 -16.20
CA TYR A 17 23.73 -2.79 -15.44
C TYR A 17 24.14 -4.02 -14.62
N LYS A 18 23.19 -4.71 -14.01
CA LYS A 18 23.42 -5.92 -13.22
C LYS A 18 23.97 -7.06 -14.07
N LEU A 19 23.46 -7.25 -15.29
CA LEU A 19 23.95 -8.27 -16.21
C LEU A 19 25.32 -7.95 -16.81
N LYS A 20 25.64 -6.67 -17.05
CA LYS A 20 26.93 -6.26 -17.61
C LYS A 20 28.10 -6.40 -16.62
N ASP A 21 27.94 -5.87 -15.42
CA ASP A 21 28.91 -5.97 -14.32
C ASP A 21 28.27 -5.45 -13.03
N GLU A 22 27.74 -6.35 -12.22
CA GLU A 22 27.02 -6.02 -10.98
C GLU A 22 27.92 -5.30 -9.98
N ALA A 23 29.17 -5.75 -9.81
CA ALA A 23 30.08 -5.19 -8.82
C ALA A 23 30.48 -3.74 -9.15
N LYS A 24 30.82 -3.49 -10.43
CA LYS A 24 31.22 -2.16 -10.91
C LYS A 24 30.08 -1.15 -10.95
N ASN A 25 28.84 -1.63 -11.12
CA ASN A 25 27.65 -0.76 -11.31
C ASN A 25 26.74 -0.73 -10.09
N LYS A 26 27.15 -1.24 -8.92
CA LYS A 26 26.32 -1.39 -7.73
C LYS A 26 25.52 -0.12 -7.38
N PHE A 27 26.18 1.03 -7.32
CA PHE A 27 25.50 2.31 -7.02
C PHE A 27 24.50 2.75 -8.10
N ARG A 28 24.79 2.44 -9.37
CA ARG A 28 23.85 2.74 -10.46
C ARG A 28 22.62 1.86 -10.39
N ILE A 29 22.80 0.56 -10.13
CA ILE A 29 21.71 -0.40 -9.98
C ILE A 29 20.76 0.10 -8.90
N VAL A 30 21.27 0.37 -7.70
CA VAL A 30 20.47 0.88 -6.58
C VAL A 30 19.78 2.20 -6.91
N ALA A 31 20.48 3.14 -7.59
CA ALA A 31 19.88 4.43 -7.96
C ALA A 31 18.72 4.27 -8.96
N TYR A 32 18.85 3.37 -9.94
CA TYR A 32 17.77 3.12 -10.90
C TYR A 32 16.60 2.32 -10.29
N GLU A 33 16.87 1.38 -9.39
CA GLU A 33 15.85 0.65 -8.64
C GLU A 33 15.05 1.62 -7.74
N ARG A 34 15.73 2.49 -6.97
CA ARG A 34 15.08 3.55 -6.18
C ARG A 34 14.26 4.51 -7.02
N ALA A 35 14.79 4.93 -8.16
CA ALA A 35 14.05 5.81 -9.06
C ALA A 35 12.82 5.10 -9.65
N ALA A 36 12.91 3.82 -9.97
CA ALA A 36 11.77 3.03 -10.43
C ALA A 36 10.69 2.94 -9.34
N ASP A 37 11.09 2.65 -8.10
CA ASP A 37 10.18 2.59 -6.97
C ASP A 37 9.55 3.96 -6.68
N ALA A 38 10.34 5.04 -6.69
CA ALA A 38 9.83 6.40 -6.52
C ALA A 38 8.80 6.79 -7.59
N VAL A 39 9.04 6.41 -8.85
CA VAL A 39 8.10 6.67 -9.95
C VAL A 39 6.82 5.85 -9.81
N GLU A 40 6.93 4.59 -9.44
CA GLU A 40 5.79 3.70 -9.25
C GLU A 40 4.89 4.15 -8.09
N HIS A 41 5.49 4.68 -7.02
CA HIS A 41 4.78 5.19 -5.84
C HIS A 41 4.38 6.66 -5.95
N ALA A 42 4.80 7.35 -7.02
CA ALA A 42 4.46 8.76 -7.18
C ALA A 42 2.95 8.95 -7.26
N SER A 43 2.43 9.81 -6.42
CA SER A 43 1.02 10.22 -6.41
C SER A 43 0.64 11.04 -7.65
N SER A 44 1.63 11.51 -8.43
CA SER A 44 1.45 12.27 -9.69
C SER A 44 1.97 11.47 -10.87
N GLU A 45 1.39 11.67 -12.06
CA GLU A 45 2.06 11.22 -13.29
C GLU A 45 3.39 11.97 -13.43
N LEU A 46 4.45 11.20 -13.65
CA LEU A 46 5.80 11.75 -13.79
C LEU A 46 5.90 12.78 -14.94
N LYS A 47 5.09 12.56 -15.97
CA LYS A 47 4.98 13.48 -17.12
C LYS A 47 4.46 14.85 -16.68
N ASP A 48 3.47 14.90 -15.79
CA ASP A 48 2.91 16.14 -15.28
C ASP A 48 3.94 16.91 -14.44
N LEU A 49 4.66 16.18 -13.57
CA LEU A 49 5.75 16.77 -12.77
C LEU A 49 6.90 17.27 -13.65
N TRP A 50 7.16 16.60 -14.76
CA TRP A 50 8.13 17.08 -15.75
C TRP A 50 7.64 18.36 -16.45
N ASP A 51 6.38 18.43 -16.87
CA ASP A 51 5.77 19.62 -17.49
C ASP A 51 5.79 20.82 -16.53
N GLU A 52 5.70 20.58 -15.22
CA GLU A 52 5.83 21.60 -14.17
C GLU A 52 7.29 21.93 -13.79
N GLY A 53 8.27 21.22 -14.34
CA GLY A 53 9.70 21.41 -14.02
C GLY A 53 10.13 20.84 -12.66
N LYS A 54 9.33 19.93 -12.06
CA LYS A 54 9.48 19.40 -10.69
C LYS A 54 10.09 18.00 -10.62
N LEU A 55 10.65 17.46 -11.70
CA LEU A 55 11.27 16.12 -11.69
C LEU A 55 12.34 15.91 -10.60
N ASN A 56 13.08 16.96 -10.28
CA ASN A 56 14.14 16.92 -9.28
C ASN A 56 13.63 16.99 -7.84
N GLU A 57 12.34 17.23 -7.64
CA GLU A 57 11.69 17.27 -6.32
C GLU A 57 11.22 15.89 -5.89
N ILE A 58 11.29 14.88 -6.79
CA ILE A 58 10.88 13.51 -6.48
C ILE A 58 12.04 12.83 -5.75
N ALA A 59 11.79 12.46 -4.50
CA ALA A 59 12.71 11.64 -3.72
C ALA A 59 13.07 10.35 -4.50
N GLY A 60 14.37 10.02 -4.58
CA GLY A 60 14.84 8.87 -5.34
C GLY A 60 15.19 9.16 -6.81
N ILE A 61 14.85 10.32 -7.37
CA ILE A 61 15.26 10.76 -8.73
C ILE A 61 16.40 11.76 -8.66
N GLY A 62 17.63 11.28 -8.76
CA GLY A 62 18.82 12.14 -8.79
C GLY A 62 18.98 12.88 -10.12
N PRO A 63 19.85 13.93 -10.16
CA PRO A 63 20.03 14.80 -11.34
C PRO A 63 20.38 14.06 -12.63
N SER A 64 21.12 12.95 -12.55
CA SER A 64 21.49 12.15 -13.72
C SER A 64 20.27 11.44 -14.32
N ILE A 65 19.43 10.84 -13.49
CA ILE A 65 18.22 10.12 -13.92
C ILE A 65 17.19 11.13 -14.43
N SER A 66 17.01 12.25 -13.73
CA SER A 66 16.15 13.35 -14.18
C SER A 66 16.50 13.84 -15.59
N LYS A 67 17.80 13.98 -15.90
CA LYS A 67 18.27 14.34 -17.26
C LYS A 67 17.89 13.30 -18.31
N HIS A 68 17.98 12.01 -17.99
CA HIS A 68 17.63 10.94 -18.92
C HIS A 68 16.10 10.83 -19.11
N LEU A 69 15.32 11.11 -18.07
CA LEU A 69 13.87 11.21 -18.15
C LEU A 69 13.41 12.45 -18.92
N ASP A 70 14.09 13.58 -18.75
CA ASP A 70 13.86 14.78 -19.57
C ASP A 70 14.07 14.50 -21.07
N GLU A 71 15.14 13.78 -21.41
CA GLU A 71 15.36 13.35 -22.79
C GLU A 71 14.25 12.41 -23.28
N LEU A 72 13.83 11.46 -22.43
CA LEU A 72 12.74 10.51 -22.73
C LEU A 72 11.44 11.25 -23.02
N PHE A 73 11.05 12.22 -22.20
CA PHE A 73 9.81 12.98 -22.39
C PHE A 73 9.85 13.91 -23.60
N LYS A 74 11.00 14.50 -23.89
CA LYS A 74 11.18 15.40 -25.05
C LYS A 74 11.22 14.66 -26.39
N LYS A 75 11.85 13.49 -26.43
CA LYS A 75 12.16 12.78 -27.69
C LYS A 75 11.42 11.44 -27.84
N GLY A 76 10.69 11.00 -26.82
CA GLY A 76 10.09 9.68 -26.77
C GLY A 76 11.08 8.52 -26.49
N SER A 77 12.37 8.84 -26.35
CA SER A 77 13.43 7.87 -26.07
C SER A 77 14.63 8.53 -25.38
N SER A 78 15.40 7.77 -24.60
CA SER A 78 16.65 8.24 -24.01
C SER A 78 17.82 7.48 -24.65
N SER A 79 18.77 8.23 -25.18
CA SER A 79 20.00 7.69 -25.79
C SER A 79 20.80 6.85 -24.78
N HIS A 80 20.83 7.27 -23.52
CA HIS A 80 21.49 6.56 -22.45
C HIS A 80 20.83 5.21 -22.17
N PHE A 81 19.51 5.17 -22.04
CA PHE A 81 18.77 3.92 -21.78
C PHE A 81 18.97 2.93 -22.94
N SER A 82 18.83 3.40 -24.18
CA SER A 82 19.08 2.57 -25.37
C SER A 82 20.50 2.00 -25.41
N GLN A 83 21.51 2.79 -25.02
CA GLN A 83 22.90 2.33 -24.99
C GLN A 83 23.15 1.30 -23.88
N VAL A 84 22.55 1.50 -22.71
CA VAL A 84 22.70 0.56 -21.57
C VAL A 84 22.01 -0.76 -21.87
N MET A 85 20.86 -0.75 -22.51
CA MET A 85 20.08 -1.95 -22.86
C MET A 85 20.56 -2.64 -24.13
N LYS A 86 21.44 -2.00 -24.91
CA LYS A 86 21.94 -2.54 -26.19
C LYS A 86 22.58 -3.92 -26.03
N GLY A 87 22.17 -4.85 -26.89
CA GLY A 87 22.68 -6.23 -26.94
C GLY A 87 21.98 -7.19 -25.97
N LEU A 88 20.98 -6.74 -25.23
CA LEU A 88 20.13 -7.60 -24.41
C LEU A 88 18.79 -7.89 -25.13
N PRO A 89 18.27 -9.12 -25.05
CA PRO A 89 17.01 -9.47 -25.70
C PRO A 89 15.83 -8.73 -25.05
N PRO A 90 15.01 -8.00 -25.83
CA PRO A 90 13.89 -7.20 -25.27
C PRO A 90 12.89 -8.03 -24.46
N GLN A 91 12.64 -9.27 -24.86
CA GLN A 91 11.70 -10.19 -24.21
C GLN A 91 12.00 -10.40 -22.72
N MET A 92 13.29 -10.36 -22.34
CA MET A 92 13.67 -10.57 -20.94
C MET A 92 13.09 -9.52 -19.99
N PHE A 93 12.91 -8.30 -20.46
CA PHE A 93 12.38 -7.22 -19.61
C PHE A 93 10.90 -7.43 -19.30
N GLU A 94 10.13 -7.95 -20.25
CA GLU A 94 8.74 -8.35 -20.00
C GLU A 94 8.63 -9.56 -19.08
N LEU A 95 9.55 -10.54 -19.20
CA LEU A 95 9.56 -11.68 -18.28
C LEU A 95 9.88 -11.29 -16.84
N MET A 96 10.56 -10.17 -16.61
CA MET A 96 10.85 -9.67 -15.26
C MET A 96 9.61 -9.15 -14.52
N ILE A 97 8.48 -8.92 -15.20
CA ILE A 97 7.19 -8.57 -14.59
C ILE A 97 6.64 -9.79 -13.80
N ILE A 98 7.06 -10.99 -14.14
CA ILE A 98 6.63 -12.22 -13.46
C ILE A 98 7.32 -12.31 -12.09
N PRO A 99 6.58 -12.37 -10.97
CA PRO A 99 7.16 -12.50 -9.65
C PRO A 99 8.13 -13.68 -9.53
N GLY A 100 9.33 -13.42 -9.02
CA GLY A 100 10.38 -14.41 -8.89
C GLY A 100 11.27 -14.60 -10.12
N ILE A 101 10.99 -13.92 -11.24
CA ILE A 101 11.88 -13.89 -12.40
C ILE A 101 12.70 -12.59 -12.38
N GLY A 102 13.90 -12.65 -11.81
CA GLY A 102 14.86 -11.55 -11.84
C GLY A 102 15.66 -11.49 -13.15
N ALA A 103 16.47 -10.43 -13.33
CA ALA A 103 17.24 -10.16 -14.54
C ALA A 103 18.07 -11.36 -15.06
N LYS A 104 18.80 -12.04 -14.15
CA LYS A 104 19.64 -13.20 -14.52
C LYS A 104 18.77 -14.39 -14.99
N THR A 105 17.66 -14.63 -14.31
CA THR A 105 16.70 -15.69 -14.64
C THR A 105 16.03 -15.41 -15.99
N ALA A 106 15.52 -14.19 -16.19
CA ALA A 106 14.90 -13.78 -17.45
C ALA A 106 15.87 -13.90 -18.64
N TYR A 107 17.09 -13.39 -18.48
CA TYR A 107 18.12 -13.48 -19.51
C TYR A 107 18.44 -14.94 -19.86
N LYS A 108 18.61 -15.81 -18.85
CA LYS A 108 18.88 -17.24 -19.07
C LYS A 108 17.73 -17.91 -19.82
N LEU A 109 16.48 -17.70 -19.39
CA LEU A 109 15.31 -18.27 -20.07
C LEU A 109 15.22 -17.86 -21.54
N VAL A 110 15.38 -16.56 -21.84
CA VAL A 110 15.33 -16.07 -23.22
C VAL A 110 16.51 -16.58 -24.04
N THR A 111 17.70 -16.70 -23.45
CA THR A 111 18.88 -17.21 -24.17
C THR A 111 18.77 -18.71 -24.48
N GLU A 112 18.27 -19.51 -23.53
CA GLU A 112 18.12 -20.96 -23.69
C GLU A 112 17.02 -21.33 -24.70
N PHE A 113 15.90 -20.62 -24.66
CA PHE A 113 14.76 -20.90 -25.54
C PHE A 113 14.83 -20.16 -26.89
N GLY A 114 15.62 -19.09 -26.99
CA GLY A 114 15.80 -18.31 -28.21
C GLY A 114 14.49 -17.85 -28.84
N SER A 115 14.26 -18.15 -30.11
CA SER A 115 13.08 -17.73 -30.86
C SER A 115 11.73 -18.33 -30.36
N LYS A 116 11.76 -19.29 -29.43
CA LYS A 116 10.55 -19.84 -28.83
C LYS A 116 9.88 -18.88 -27.86
N ILE A 117 10.61 -17.87 -27.37
CA ILE A 117 10.07 -16.76 -26.61
C ILE A 117 10.07 -15.54 -27.54
N SER A 118 8.90 -15.23 -28.10
CA SER A 118 8.74 -14.13 -29.05
C SER A 118 8.69 -12.75 -28.36
N GLU A 119 9.03 -11.69 -29.11
CA GLU A 119 8.85 -10.32 -28.62
C GLU A 119 7.38 -9.89 -28.48
N LYS A 120 6.45 -10.60 -29.13
CA LYS A 120 5.05 -10.23 -29.14
C LYS A 120 4.26 -10.77 -27.94
N ASN A 121 4.68 -11.91 -27.38
CA ASN A 121 3.96 -12.57 -26.30
C ASN A 121 4.89 -13.37 -25.39
N PRO A 122 5.97 -12.76 -24.83
CA PRO A 122 7.00 -13.52 -24.09
C PRO A 122 6.44 -14.28 -22.89
N ILE A 123 5.47 -13.71 -22.18
CA ILE A 123 4.85 -14.35 -21.00
C ILE A 123 4.00 -15.55 -21.42
N GLY A 124 3.24 -15.45 -22.53
CA GLY A 124 2.45 -16.56 -23.04
C GLY A 124 3.30 -17.70 -23.55
N ASP A 125 4.37 -17.37 -24.28
CA ASP A 125 5.32 -18.36 -24.81
C ASP A 125 6.05 -19.09 -23.68
N LEU A 126 6.43 -18.36 -22.60
CA LEU A 126 7.04 -18.96 -21.41
C LEU A 126 6.05 -19.88 -20.67
N GLU A 127 4.76 -19.51 -20.61
CA GLU A 127 3.72 -20.35 -20.02
C GLU A 127 3.57 -21.68 -20.76
N GLU A 128 3.55 -21.64 -22.10
CA GLU A 128 3.47 -22.88 -22.90
C GLU A 128 4.69 -23.77 -22.67
N LEU A 129 5.89 -23.21 -22.68
CA LEU A 129 7.12 -23.95 -22.37
C LEU A 129 7.11 -24.57 -20.97
N ALA A 130 6.57 -23.86 -19.98
CA ALA A 130 6.43 -24.36 -18.63
C ALA A 130 5.37 -25.48 -18.52
N LYS A 131 4.23 -25.37 -19.22
CA LYS A 131 3.22 -26.44 -19.30
C LYS A 131 3.74 -27.70 -19.98
N GLU A 132 4.66 -27.56 -20.92
CA GLU A 132 5.33 -28.67 -21.60
C GLU A 132 6.49 -29.30 -20.77
N GLY A 133 6.75 -28.80 -19.57
CA GLY A 133 7.82 -29.33 -18.70
C GLY A 133 9.24 -28.97 -19.18
N LYS A 134 9.39 -27.98 -20.06
CA LYS A 134 10.65 -27.65 -20.70
C LYS A 134 11.56 -26.78 -19.83
N ILE A 135 11.01 -26.00 -18.90
CA ILE A 135 11.80 -25.13 -18.03
C ILE A 135 12.62 -25.97 -17.05
N SER A 136 12.02 -27.03 -16.49
CA SER A 136 12.71 -27.92 -15.55
C SER A 136 13.90 -28.70 -16.16
N THR A 137 14.04 -28.69 -17.51
CA THR A 137 15.19 -29.30 -18.20
C THR A 137 16.41 -28.38 -18.26
N ILE A 138 16.24 -27.10 -17.95
CA ILE A 138 17.34 -26.12 -17.95
C ILE A 138 18.16 -26.27 -16.66
N GLU A 139 19.47 -26.22 -16.77
CA GLU A 139 20.38 -26.25 -15.63
C GLU A 139 20.00 -25.19 -14.57
N ASN A 140 19.94 -25.56 -13.31
CA ASN A 140 19.49 -24.77 -12.16
C ASN A 140 18.00 -24.41 -12.14
N PHE A 141 17.16 -25.03 -12.98
CA PHE A 141 15.71 -25.01 -12.86
C PHE A 141 15.22 -26.43 -12.55
N GLY A 142 14.48 -26.56 -11.45
CA GLY A 142 13.82 -27.84 -11.10
C GLY A 142 12.32 -27.79 -11.38
N GLN A 143 11.64 -28.93 -11.19
CA GLN A 143 10.19 -29.01 -11.33
C GLN A 143 9.43 -28.01 -10.43
N GLU A 144 9.94 -27.74 -9.23
CA GLU A 144 9.35 -26.74 -8.33
C GLU A 144 9.48 -25.32 -8.90
N SER A 145 10.64 -24.96 -9.47
CA SER A 145 10.82 -23.66 -10.13
C SER A 145 9.87 -23.49 -11.32
N GLU A 146 9.62 -24.54 -12.07
CA GLU A 146 8.68 -24.53 -13.20
C GLU A 146 7.23 -24.35 -12.73
N LYS A 147 6.82 -25.05 -11.69
CA LYS A 147 5.48 -24.86 -11.06
C LYS A 147 5.32 -23.45 -10.50
N ASP A 148 6.35 -22.92 -9.87
CA ASP A 148 6.35 -21.55 -9.33
C ASP A 148 6.22 -20.50 -10.43
N ILE A 149 6.91 -20.71 -11.57
CA ILE A 149 6.78 -19.84 -12.74
C ILE A 149 5.36 -19.89 -13.30
N LEU A 150 4.76 -21.09 -13.45
CA LEU A 150 3.37 -21.25 -13.90
C LEU A 150 2.39 -20.53 -12.98
N ARG A 151 2.55 -20.68 -11.67
CA ARG A 151 1.70 -19.99 -10.68
C ARG A 151 1.85 -18.46 -10.80
N SER A 152 3.08 -17.97 -10.86
CA SER A 152 3.34 -16.53 -11.00
C SER A 152 2.82 -15.96 -12.32
N ILE A 153 2.87 -16.71 -13.42
CA ILE A 153 2.26 -16.30 -14.70
C ILE A 153 0.73 -16.24 -14.58
N ALA A 154 0.09 -17.21 -13.92
CA ALA A 154 -1.34 -17.20 -13.68
C ALA A 154 -1.76 -15.98 -12.84
N GLU A 155 -0.98 -15.62 -11.82
CA GLU A 155 -1.17 -14.42 -11.02
C GLU A 155 -1.09 -13.14 -11.90
N VAL A 156 -0.07 -13.01 -12.74
CA VAL A 156 0.09 -11.86 -13.65
C VAL A 156 -1.08 -11.76 -14.64
N LYS A 157 -1.51 -12.88 -15.21
CA LYS A 157 -2.64 -12.91 -16.16
C LYS A 157 -4.00 -12.67 -15.50
N GLY A 158 -4.14 -13.05 -14.23
CA GLY A 158 -5.37 -12.84 -13.44
C GLY A 158 -5.49 -11.43 -12.86
N ARG A 159 -4.44 -10.61 -12.93
CA ARG A 159 -4.46 -9.24 -12.43
C ARG A 159 -5.39 -8.38 -13.29
N SER A 160 -6.55 -8.00 -12.76
CA SER A 160 -7.26 -6.84 -13.28
C SER A 160 -6.34 -5.62 -13.14
N LYS A 161 -6.41 -4.65 -14.05
CA LYS A 161 -5.72 -3.35 -13.92
C LYS A 161 -6.31 -2.63 -12.69
N ARG A 162 -5.69 -2.84 -11.53
CA ARG A 162 -6.08 -2.16 -10.29
C ARG A 162 -4.96 -1.22 -9.87
N HIS A 163 -5.36 -0.09 -9.33
CA HIS A 163 -4.47 0.97 -8.89
C HIS A 163 -4.39 0.99 -7.36
N LEU A 164 -3.28 1.47 -6.82
CA LEU A 164 -3.15 1.66 -5.38
C LEU A 164 -4.14 2.72 -4.89
N LEU A 165 -4.61 2.57 -3.66
CA LEU A 165 -5.59 3.49 -3.05
C LEU A 165 -5.19 4.96 -3.17
N PRO A 166 -3.95 5.40 -2.81
CA PRO A 166 -3.58 6.82 -2.89
C PRO A 166 -3.65 7.41 -4.30
N TYR A 167 -3.31 6.61 -5.31
CA TYR A 167 -3.39 7.07 -6.69
C TYR A 167 -4.83 7.35 -7.12
N ALA A 168 -5.74 6.42 -6.80
CA ALA A 168 -7.16 6.58 -7.10
C ALA A 168 -7.80 7.74 -6.30
N ASP A 169 -7.40 7.89 -5.04
CA ASP A 169 -7.87 8.95 -4.14
C ASP A 169 -7.50 10.32 -4.70
N ARG A 170 -6.25 10.50 -5.08
CA ARG A 170 -5.79 11.74 -5.69
C ARG A 170 -6.52 12.06 -7.01
N ILE A 171 -6.75 11.07 -7.88
CA ILE A 171 -7.52 11.28 -9.12
C ILE A 171 -8.94 11.75 -8.78
N ALA A 172 -9.56 11.13 -7.78
CA ALA A 172 -10.90 11.54 -7.32
C ALA A 172 -10.90 12.99 -6.83
N ASP A 173 -9.93 13.37 -6.01
CA ASP A 173 -9.80 14.74 -5.50
C ASP A 173 -9.64 15.77 -6.62
N GLU A 174 -8.75 15.50 -7.58
CA GLU A 174 -8.55 16.40 -8.73
C GLU A 174 -9.83 16.57 -9.57
N VAL A 175 -10.57 15.48 -9.79
CA VAL A 175 -11.83 15.51 -10.54
C VAL A 175 -12.92 16.20 -9.72
N ILE A 176 -13.01 15.96 -8.42
CA ILE A 176 -13.97 16.62 -7.53
C ILE A 176 -13.68 18.12 -7.45
N GLU A 177 -12.42 18.52 -7.36
CA GLU A 177 -12.03 19.92 -7.41
C GLU A 177 -12.37 20.60 -8.74
N TRP A 178 -12.18 19.89 -9.85
CA TRP A 178 -12.63 20.37 -11.15
C TRP A 178 -14.15 20.52 -11.21
N LEU A 179 -14.89 19.54 -10.75
CA LEU A 179 -16.36 19.56 -10.72
C LEU A 179 -16.89 20.74 -9.89
N LYS A 180 -16.30 21.03 -8.74
CA LYS A 180 -16.68 22.16 -7.86
C LYS A 180 -16.54 23.54 -8.50
N LYS A 181 -15.80 23.67 -9.63
CA LYS A 181 -15.74 24.92 -10.41
C LYS A 181 -17.03 25.21 -11.18
N GLU A 182 -17.90 24.22 -11.35
CA GLU A 182 -19.21 24.40 -11.95
C GLU A 182 -20.27 24.71 -10.87
N ASN A 183 -20.90 25.86 -10.97
CA ASN A 183 -21.84 26.39 -9.97
C ASN A 183 -23.08 25.49 -9.73
N GLU A 184 -23.41 24.61 -10.67
CA GLU A 184 -24.52 23.66 -10.54
C GLU A 184 -24.18 22.43 -9.70
N VAL A 185 -22.92 22.28 -9.28
CA VAL A 185 -22.48 21.19 -8.38
C VAL A 185 -22.77 21.59 -6.94
N LEU A 186 -23.74 20.93 -6.33
CA LEU A 186 -24.16 21.19 -4.94
C LEU A 186 -23.36 20.36 -3.93
N LYS A 187 -23.02 19.11 -4.28
CA LYS A 187 -22.21 18.17 -3.52
C LYS A 187 -21.48 17.26 -4.50
N ALA A 188 -20.28 16.81 -4.13
CA ALA A 188 -19.51 15.82 -4.88
C ALA A 188 -18.76 14.94 -3.87
N ASP A 189 -18.93 13.62 -3.99
CA ASP A 189 -18.32 12.63 -3.10
C ASP A 189 -17.80 11.44 -3.92
N PRO A 190 -16.66 10.81 -3.54
CA PRO A 190 -16.25 9.54 -4.12
C PRO A 190 -17.26 8.44 -3.78
N LEU A 191 -17.23 7.36 -4.54
CA LEU A 191 -18.08 6.19 -4.39
C LEU A 191 -17.25 4.89 -4.45
N GLY A 192 -17.91 3.77 -4.62
CA GLY A 192 -17.30 2.48 -4.94
C GLY A 192 -16.28 1.99 -3.92
N SER A 193 -15.29 1.27 -4.42
CA SER A 193 -14.20 0.72 -3.62
C SER A 193 -13.28 1.82 -3.04
N LEU A 194 -13.18 2.96 -3.72
CA LEU A 194 -12.43 4.11 -3.22
C LEU A 194 -13.04 4.66 -1.94
N ARG A 195 -14.34 4.95 -1.91
CA ARG A 195 -15.01 5.45 -0.69
C ARG A 195 -14.98 4.46 0.45
N ARG A 196 -14.91 3.16 0.16
CA ARG A 196 -14.71 2.11 1.16
C ARG A 196 -13.26 1.93 1.57
N CYS A 197 -12.34 2.74 1.05
CA CYS A 197 -10.89 2.68 1.30
C CYS A 197 -10.31 1.29 1.04
N ALA A 198 -10.73 0.62 -0.04
CA ALA A 198 -10.14 -0.66 -0.42
C ALA A 198 -8.66 -0.47 -0.82
N SER A 199 -7.78 -1.39 -0.42
CA SER A 199 -6.33 -1.28 -0.63
C SER A 199 -5.93 -1.09 -2.11
N THR A 200 -6.79 -1.53 -3.04
CA THR A 200 -6.66 -1.26 -4.48
C THR A 200 -8.02 -0.90 -5.07
N VAL A 201 -8.00 -0.05 -6.10
CA VAL A 201 -9.19 0.50 -6.77
C VAL A 201 -9.11 0.18 -8.26
N GLY A 202 -10.22 -0.29 -8.87
CA GLY A 202 -10.28 -0.61 -10.31
C GLY A 202 -10.65 0.62 -11.16
N ASP A 203 -11.59 1.39 -10.66
CA ASP A 203 -12.20 2.56 -11.28
C ASP A 203 -12.55 3.59 -10.20
N VAL A 204 -12.65 4.84 -10.58
CA VAL A 204 -13.06 5.93 -9.68
C VAL A 204 -14.50 6.33 -9.98
N ASP A 205 -15.40 6.02 -9.06
CA ASP A 205 -16.79 6.44 -9.12
C ASP A 205 -17.00 7.74 -8.33
N ILE A 206 -17.72 8.70 -8.89
CA ILE A 206 -18.04 9.99 -8.23
C ILE A 206 -19.54 10.26 -8.31
N ALA A 207 -20.13 10.62 -7.17
CA ALA A 207 -21.49 11.12 -7.07
C ALA A 207 -21.53 12.64 -7.10
N VAL A 208 -22.49 13.22 -7.81
CA VAL A 208 -22.77 14.66 -7.75
C VAL A 208 -24.26 14.92 -7.51
N ALA A 209 -24.55 15.80 -6.55
CA ALA A 209 -25.88 16.38 -6.39
C ALA A 209 -25.99 17.62 -7.27
N THR A 210 -27.02 17.68 -8.15
CA THR A 210 -27.24 18.84 -9.03
C THR A 210 -28.71 19.00 -9.41
N LYS A 211 -29.10 20.23 -9.77
CA LYS A 211 -30.39 20.53 -10.41
C LYS A 211 -30.29 20.52 -11.94
N ASN A 212 -29.08 20.56 -12.49
CA ASN A 212 -28.83 20.61 -13.94
C ASN A 212 -27.83 19.53 -14.37
N PRO A 213 -28.27 18.26 -14.50
CA PRO A 213 -27.41 17.15 -14.86
C PRO A 213 -26.56 17.41 -16.12
N GLN A 214 -27.21 17.93 -17.18
CA GLN A 214 -26.54 18.10 -18.48
C GLN A 214 -25.36 19.09 -18.41
N LYS A 215 -25.47 20.14 -17.61
CA LYS A 215 -24.41 21.13 -17.46
C LYS A 215 -23.21 20.54 -16.72
N VAL A 216 -23.46 19.78 -15.65
CA VAL A 216 -22.42 19.09 -14.88
C VAL A 216 -21.73 18.01 -15.71
N LEU A 217 -22.47 17.16 -16.43
CA LEU A 217 -21.90 16.13 -17.29
C LEU A 217 -21.07 16.73 -18.44
N ASN A 218 -21.53 17.86 -19.03
CA ASN A 218 -20.75 18.57 -20.04
C ASN A 218 -19.46 19.20 -19.47
N HIS A 219 -19.47 19.65 -18.23
CA HIS A 219 -18.29 20.18 -17.55
C HIS A 219 -17.30 19.04 -17.23
N PHE A 220 -17.79 17.93 -16.71
CA PHE A 220 -16.99 16.73 -16.40
C PHE A 220 -16.21 16.21 -17.62
N THR A 221 -16.87 16.09 -18.79
CA THR A 221 -16.21 15.60 -20.01
C THR A 221 -15.13 16.56 -20.56
N LYS A 222 -15.00 17.76 -19.99
CA LYS A 222 -13.94 18.73 -20.29
C LYS A 222 -12.82 18.73 -19.26
N PHE A 223 -12.78 17.73 -18.37
CA PHE A 223 -11.67 17.60 -17.41
C PHE A 223 -10.32 17.63 -18.15
N PRO A 224 -9.36 18.49 -17.76
CA PRO A 224 -8.13 18.72 -18.55
C PRO A 224 -7.28 17.48 -18.78
N LYS A 225 -7.33 16.50 -17.85
CA LYS A 225 -6.59 15.23 -17.97
C LYS A 225 -7.40 14.11 -18.61
N ALA A 226 -8.62 14.38 -19.11
CA ALA A 226 -9.42 13.38 -19.82
C ALA A 226 -8.76 13.05 -21.17
N GLN A 227 -8.35 11.80 -21.33
CA GLN A 227 -7.73 11.30 -22.56
C GLN A 227 -8.79 10.81 -23.56
N ARG A 228 -9.90 10.25 -23.04
CA ARG A 228 -10.97 9.67 -23.82
C ARG A 228 -12.29 9.72 -23.07
N ILE A 229 -13.37 10.02 -23.78
CA ILE A 229 -14.74 9.88 -23.28
C ILE A 229 -15.24 8.51 -23.69
N LEU A 230 -15.68 7.68 -22.73
CA LEU A 230 -16.24 6.36 -22.98
C LEU A 230 -17.75 6.41 -23.16
N GLU A 231 -18.42 7.15 -22.27
CA GLU A 231 -19.88 7.26 -22.24
C GLU A 231 -20.31 8.71 -21.91
N LYS A 232 -21.44 9.12 -22.51
CA LYS A 232 -22.09 10.39 -22.21
C LYS A 232 -23.60 10.18 -22.23
N GLY A 233 -24.17 9.85 -21.08
CA GLY A 233 -25.61 9.63 -20.87
C GLY A 233 -26.34 10.85 -20.32
N GLY A 234 -27.59 10.64 -19.92
CA GLY A 234 -28.44 11.69 -19.31
C GLY A 234 -28.19 11.91 -17.81
N ALA A 235 -27.70 10.89 -17.11
CA ALA A 235 -27.43 10.92 -15.67
C ALA A 235 -26.05 10.35 -15.29
N THR A 236 -25.30 9.84 -16.27
CA THR A 236 -23.97 9.24 -16.12
C THR A 236 -23.04 9.70 -17.21
N SER A 237 -21.75 9.74 -16.94
CA SER A 237 -20.71 9.93 -17.96
C SER A 237 -19.42 9.28 -17.48
N SER A 238 -18.62 8.76 -18.42
CA SER A 238 -17.37 8.07 -18.14
C SER A 238 -16.24 8.62 -18.99
N ILE A 239 -15.10 8.87 -18.36
CA ILE A 239 -13.86 9.29 -19.01
C ILE A 239 -12.72 8.34 -18.63
N VAL A 240 -11.68 8.33 -19.45
CA VAL A 240 -10.38 7.70 -19.11
C VAL A 240 -9.37 8.81 -18.88
N VAL A 241 -8.65 8.71 -17.79
CA VAL A 241 -7.53 9.60 -17.41
C VAL A 241 -6.19 8.84 -17.51
N PRO A 242 -5.03 9.48 -17.26
CA PRO A 242 -3.73 8.80 -17.27
C PRO A 242 -3.72 7.46 -16.52
N SER A 243 -2.79 6.58 -16.88
CA SER A 243 -2.70 5.18 -16.39
C SER A 243 -3.90 4.29 -16.71
N ASP A 244 -4.68 4.65 -17.75
CA ASP A 244 -5.92 3.94 -18.15
C ASP A 244 -6.97 3.88 -17.03
N MET A 245 -6.93 4.78 -16.05
CA MET A 245 -7.93 4.86 -14.99
C MET A 245 -9.26 5.35 -15.56
N GLN A 246 -10.30 4.58 -15.37
CA GLN A 246 -11.67 5.00 -15.68
C GLN A 246 -12.23 5.83 -14.52
N VAL A 247 -12.88 6.94 -14.86
CA VAL A 247 -13.62 7.76 -13.91
C VAL A 247 -15.07 7.85 -14.36
N ASP A 248 -15.98 7.45 -13.48
CA ASP A 248 -17.42 7.42 -13.73
C ASP A 248 -18.11 8.49 -12.86
N LEU A 249 -18.89 9.32 -13.50
CA LEU A 249 -19.71 10.34 -12.83
C LEU A 249 -21.18 9.96 -12.86
N MET A 250 -21.82 9.96 -11.70
CA MET A 250 -23.26 9.76 -11.51
C MET A 250 -23.89 11.01 -10.92
N VAL A 251 -24.95 11.52 -11.52
CA VAL A 251 -25.61 12.73 -11.06
C VAL A 251 -27.05 12.47 -10.64
N GLN A 252 -27.47 13.07 -9.52
CA GLN A 252 -28.84 12.97 -8.99
C GLN A 252 -29.28 14.32 -8.40
N PRO A 253 -30.60 14.60 -8.32
CA PRO A 253 -31.12 15.67 -7.49
C PRO A 253 -30.77 15.46 -6.03
N GLN A 254 -30.60 16.57 -5.30
CA GLN A 254 -30.18 16.55 -3.89
C GLN A 254 -31.12 15.72 -2.98
N ASP A 255 -32.41 15.66 -3.28
CA ASP A 255 -33.40 14.90 -2.51
C ASP A 255 -33.25 13.37 -2.62
N ARG A 256 -32.41 12.87 -3.53
CA ARG A 256 -32.12 11.45 -3.74
C ARG A 256 -30.64 11.11 -3.49
N TYR A 257 -29.83 12.09 -3.17
CA TYR A 257 -28.39 11.95 -3.08
C TYR A 257 -27.93 10.89 -2.07
N GLY A 258 -28.61 10.77 -0.92
CA GLY A 258 -28.33 9.73 0.07
C GLY A 258 -28.59 8.30 -0.44
N ALA A 259 -29.60 8.11 -1.28
CA ALA A 259 -29.86 6.81 -1.90
C ALA A 259 -28.81 6.47 -2.98
N LEU A 260 -28.35 7.47 -3.75
CA LEU A 260 -27.25 7.34 -4.70
C LEU A 260 -25.96 6.91 -3.99
N LEU A 261 -25.59 7.65 -2.94
CA LEU A 261 -24.39 7.34 -2.13
C LEU A 261 -24.43 5.90 -1.59
N GLN A 262 -25.55 5.50 -0.98
CA GLN A 262 -25.69 4.16 -0.42
C GLN A 262 -25.53 3.08 -1.50
N HIS A 263 -26.20 3.25 -2.65
CA HIS A 263 -26.23 2.25 -3.71
C HIS A 263 -24.86 2.03 -4.34
N PHE A 264 -24.19 3.13 -4.74
CA PHE A 264 -22.92 3.05 -5.47
C PHE A 264 -21.68 2.99 -4.58
N THR A 265 -21.80 3.29 -3.27
CA THR A 265 -20.71 2.96 -2.34
C THR A 265 -20.50 1.44 -2.27
N GLY A 266 -21.56 0.63 -2.36
CA GLY A 266 -21.48 -0.82 -2.29
C GLY A 266 -21.10 -1.28 -0.87
N SER A 267 -20.38 -2.38 -0.68
CA SER A 267 -19.95 -3.33 -1.72
C SER A 267 -21.12 -4.07 -2.39
N LYS A 268 -20.82 -4.87 -3.40
CA LYS A 268 -21.84 -5.74 -4.00
C LYS A 268 -22.48 -6.66 -2.94
N HIS A 269 -21.67 -7.26 -2.09
CA HIS A 269 -22.14 -8.16 -1.04
C HIS A 269 -22.97 -7.42 0.00
N HIS A 270 -22.51 -6.26 0.48
CA HIS A 270 -23.29 -5.40 1.36
C HIS A 270 -24.65 -5.03 0.77
N ASN A 271 -24.68 -4.63 -0.51
CA ASN A 271 -25.93 -4.27 -1.17
C ASN A 271 -26.89 -5.46 -1.33
N ILE A 272 -26.37 -6.66 -1.55
CA ILE A 272 -27.20 -7.89 -1.59
C ILE A 272 -27.82 -8.13 -0.21
N ALA A 273 -27.00 -8.16 0.84
CA ALA A 273 -27.47 -8.40 2.21
C ALA A 273 -28.45 -7.31 2.69
N LEU A 274 -28.19 -6.02 2.36
CA LEU A 274 -29.08 -4.92 2.71
C LEU A 274 -30.42 -5.01 1.97
N ARG A 275 -30.41 -5.41 0.69
CA ARG A 275 -31.66 -5.66 -0.08
C ARG A 275 -32.46 -6.81 0.51
N GLU A 276 -31.81 -7.93 0.89
CA GLU A 276 -32.49 -9.04 1.56
C GLU A 276 -33.10 -8.62 2.88
N PHE A 277 -32.39 -7.82 3.68
CA PHE A 277 -32.91 -7.23 4.92
C PHE A 277 -34.16 -6.36 4.65
N ALA A 278 -34.09 -5.48 3.65
CA ALA A 278 -35.22 -4.62 3.28
C ALA A 278 -36.42 -5.42 2.74
N LEU A 279 -36.18 -6.48 1.96
CA LEU A 279 -37.23 -7.37 1.44
C LEU A 279 -38.02 -8.06 2.56
N LYS A 280 -37.36 -8.49 3.66
CA LYS A 280 -38.03 -9.03 4.85
C LYS A 280 -38.95 -8.02 5.52
N LYS A 281 -38.67 -6.71 5.34
CA LYS A 281 -39.52 -5.59 5.80
C LYS A 281 -40.50 -5.10 4.74
N ASN A 282 -40.62 -5.82 3.61
CA ASN A 282 -41.52 -5.51 2.49
C ASN A 282 -41.13 -4.22 1.72
N TYR A 283 -39.81 -3.91 1.66
CA TYR A 283 -39.25 -2.78 0.92
C TYR A 283 -38.34 -3.26 -0.23
N SER A 284 -38.25 -2.43 -1.27
CA SER A 284 -37.31 -2.56 -2.40
C SER A 284 -36.41 -1.34 -2.46
N LEU A 285 -35.11 -1.54 -2.59
CA LEU A 285 -34.07 -0.51 -2.62
C LEU A 285 -33.59 -0.23 -4.05
N SER A 286 -33.32 1.03 -4.35
CA SER A 286 -32.66 1.47 -5.57
C SER A 286 -31.84 2.73 -5.33
N GLU A 287 -31.04 3.14 -6.29
CA GLU A 287 -30.28 4.40 -6.30
C GLU A 287 -31.16 5.66 -6.24
N TYR A 288 -32.48 5.52 -6.48
CA TYR A 288 -33.45 6.61 -6.42
C TYR A 288 -34.13 6.72 -5.07
N GLY A 289 -34.08 5.68 -4.22
CA GLY A 289 -34.75 5.62 -2.93
C GLY A 289 -35.35 4.27 -2.58
N ILE A 290 -36.29 4.27 -1.63
CA ILE A 290 -36.95 3.07 -1.10
C ILE A 290 -38.41 3.06 -1.50
N ARG A 291 -38.89 1.92 -2.01
CA ARG A 291 -40.29 1.68 -2.36
C ARG A 291 -40.87 0.58 -1.48
N LYS A 292 -42.05 0.80 -0.93
CA LYS A 292 -42.84 -0.27 -0.31
C LYS A 292 -43.40 -1.18 -1.41
N ARG A 293 -43.22 -2.48 -1.30
CA ARG A 293 -43.72 -3.45 -2.30
C ARG A 293 -45.25 -3.34 -2.39
N GLY A 294 -45.76 -3.35 -3.63
CA GLY A 294 -47.18 -3.14 -3.90
C GLY A 294 -47.65 -1.66 -3.88
N ALA A 295 -46.80 -0.70 -3.48
CA ALA A 295 -47.12 0.72 -3.51
C ALA A 295 -46.51 1.44 -4.71
N LYS A 296 -47.17 2.51 -5.20
CA LYS A 296 -46.66 3.33 -6.34
C LYS A 296 -45.63 4.39 -5.93
N GLY A 297 -45.58 4.76 -4.62
CA GLY A 297 -44.71 5.85 -4.14
C GLY A 297 -43.25 5.41 -3.94
N LEU A 298 -42.31 6.31 -4.26
CA LEU A 298 -40.88 6.18 -3.96
C LEU A 298 -40.54 7.20 -2.87
N LYS A 299 -40.00 6.71 -1.74
CA LYS A 299 -39.44 7.57 -0.69
C LYS A 299 -38.00 7.91 -1.03
N LYS A 300 -37.70 9.19 -1.07
CA LYS A 300 -36.39 9.76 -1.43
C LYS A 300 -35.62 10.11 -0.15
N PHE A 301 -34.29 10.17 -0.24
CA PHE A 301 -33.41 10.43 0.88
C PHE A 301 -32.25 11.33 0.46
N ALA A 302 -32.13 12.48 1.09
CA ALA A 302 -31.07 13.45 0.82
C ALA A 302 -29.74 13.07 1.49
N THR A 303 -29.77 12.19 2.52
CA THR A 303 -28.59 11.70 3.24
C THR A 303 -28.67 10.19 3.44
N GLU A 304 -27.50 9.53 3.57
CA GLU A 304 -27.43 8.09 3.85
C GLU A 304 -27.96 7.75 5.24
N GLU A 305 -27.72 8.60 6.23
CA GLU A 305 -28.24 8.41 7.59
C GLU A 305 -29.76 8.28 7.58
N SER A 306 -30.44 9.17 6.85
CA SER A 306 -31.89 9.11 6.73
C SER A 306 -32.38 7.84 5.99
N PHE A 307 -31.56 7.32 5.05
CA PHE A 307 -31.83 6.08 4.34
C PHE A 307 -31.73 4.85 5.25
N TYR A 308 -30.63 4.73 6.01
CA TYR A 308 -30.42 3.63 6.96
C TYR A 308 -31.43 3.68 8.12
N ASN A 309 -31.63 4.87 8.71
CA ASN A 309 -32.60 5.08 9.80
C ASN A 309 -34.04 4.70 9.40
N PHE A 310 -34.44 4.93 8.15
CA PHE A 310 -35.74 4.48 7.65
C PHE A 310 -35.89 2.97 7.67
N LEU A 311 -34.82 2.22 7.48
CA LEU A 311 -34.78 0.76 7.58
C LEU A 311 -34.67 0.29 9.04
N GLY A 312 -34.48 1.19 10.01
CA GLY A 312 -34.24 0.89 11.42
C GLY A 312 -32.82 0.41 11.69
N LEU A 313 -31.85 0.95 10.94
CA LEU A 313 -30.42 0.67 11.07
C LEU A 313 -29.68 1.96 11.42
N ASP A 314 -28.64 1.85 12.24
CA ASP A 314 -27.65 2.91 12.34
C ASP A 314 -26.95 3.13 11.00
N TRP A 315 -26.44 4.34 10.76
CA TRP A 315 -25.62 4.60 9.58
C TRP A 315 -24.33 3.77 9.62
N ILE A 316 -24.12 3.00 8.57
CA ILE A 316 -22.95 2.12 8.45
C ILE A 316 -21.84 2.88 7.73
N PRO A 317 -20.67 3.09 8.37
CA PRO A 317 -19.50 3.67 7.71
C PRO A 317 -19.15 2.92 6.42
N PRO A 318 -18.75 3.63 5.35
CA PRO A 318 -18.38 3.00 4.08
C PRO A 318 -17.35 1.87 4.21
N GLU A 319 -16.36 2.04 5.07
CA GLU A 319 -15.28 1.08 5.31
C GLU A 319 -15.78 -0.27 5.82
N LEU A 320 -16.91 -0.31 6.51
CA LEU A 320 -17.50 -1.54 7.07
C LEU A 320 -18.41 -2.29 6.09
N ARG A 321 -18.75 -1.71 4.93
CA ARG A 321 -19.76 -2.24 3.99
C ARG A 321 -19.23 -3.39 3.13
N GLU A 322 -18.85 -4.50 3.74
CA GLU A 322 -18.28 -5.67 3.05
C GLU A 322 -19.02 -7.00 3.36
N ASP A 323 -20.22 -6.91 3.95
CA ASP A 323 -21.04 -8.06 4.39
C ASP A 323 -20.31 -8.94 5.42
N THR A 324 -19.70 -8.27 6.39
CA THR A 324 -18.93 -8.91 7.45
C THR A 324 -19.62 -8.83 8.82
N GLY A 325 -20.94 -8.57 8.84
CA GLY A 325 -21.77 -8.49 10.03
C GLY A 325 -22.26 -7.08 10.40
N GLU A 326 -21.94 -6.06 9.59
CA GLU A 326 -22.24 -4.66 9.83
C GLU A 326 -23.75 -4.37 9.85
N ILE A 327 -24.56 -5.07 9.06
CA ILE A 327 -26.03 -4.89 9.07
C ILE A 327 -26.63 -5.36 10.41
N LYS A 328 -26.13 -6.50 10.94
CA LYS A 328 -26.57 -6.99 12.25
C LYS A 328 -26.11 -6.06 13.37
N ALA A 329 -24.88 -5.57 13.30
CA ALA A 329 -24.34 -4.62 14.27
C ALA A 329 -25.13 -3.31 14.25
N ALA A 330 -25.45 -2.76 13.06
CA ALA A 330 -26.24 -1.56 12.89
C ALA A 330 -27.68 -1.72 13.44
N LEU A 331 -28.29 -2.90 13.25
CA LEU A 331 -29.62 -3.20 13.79
C LEU A 331 -29.64 -3.22 15.31
N ASN A 332 -28.56 -3.69 15.92
CA ASN A 332 -28.42 -3.83 17.37
C ASN A 332 -27.78 -2.63 18.07
N HIS A 333 -27.45 -1.56 17.34
CA HIS A 333 -26.72 -0.38 17.84
C HIS A 333 -25.33 -0.76 18.40
N GLN A 334 -24.63 -1.66 17.72
CA GLN A 334 -23.33 -2.24 18.13
C GLN A 334 -22.22 -2.00 17.09
N LEU A 335 -22.39 -1.00 16.24
CA LEU A 335 -21.30 -0.62 15.34
C LEU A 335 -20.10 -0.09 16.16
N PRO A 336 -18.87 -0.46 15.82
CA PRO A 336 -17.68 0.01 16.52
C PRO A 336 -17.49 1.52 16.35
N LYS A 337 -16.93 2.15 17.37
CA LYS A 337 -16.42 3.53 17.24
C LYS A 337 -15.02 3.46 16.61
N LEU A 338 -15.00 3.50 15.28
CA LEU A 338 -13.78 3.35 14.49
C LEU A 338 -12.71 4.36 14.85
N VAL A 339 -11.45 3.92 14.89
CA VAL A 339 -10.29 4.78 15.11
C VAL A 339 -10.20 5.87 14.04
N GLU A 340 -9.73 7.06 14.43
CA GLU A 340 -9.57 8.21 13.54
C GLU A 340 -8.09 8.65 13.46
N VAL A 341 -7.66 9.21 12.33
CA VAL A 341 -6.29 9.71 12.11
C VAL A 341 -5.86 10.69 13.21
N ARG A 342 -6.76 11.59 13.64
CA ARG A 342 -6.48 12.57 14.71
C ARG A 342 -6.25 11.95 16.10
N GLU A 343 -6.53 10.66 16.28
CA GLU A 343 -6.28 9.94 17.54
C GLU A 343 -4.88 9.31 17.59
N ILE A 344 -4.18 9.28 16.44
CA ILE A 344 -2.83 8.74 16.33
C ILE A 344 -1.84 9.71 16.96
N LYS A 345 -0.96 9.18 17.82
CA LYS A 345 0.03 9.93 18.60
C LYS A 345 1.46 9.50 18.32
N ALA A 346 1.65 8.51 17.47
CA ALA A 346 2.96 7.95 17.20
C ALA A 346 3.02 7.28 15.83
N ASP A 347 4.23 7.19 15.31
CA ASP A 347 4.59 6.28 14.23
C ASP A 347 5.66 5.31 14.76
N LEU A 348 5.43 4.01 14.58
CA LEU A 348 6.24 2.96 15.21
C LEU A 348 7.14 2.21 14.23
N GLN A 349 7.15 2.59 12.95
CA GLN A 349 8.10 2.09 11.95
C GLN A 349 8.49 3.21 10.98
N ILE A 350 9.71 3.73 11.16
CA ILE A 350 10.30 4.80 10.36
C ILE A 350 11.79 4.51 10.15
N HIS A 351 12.27 4.73 8.93
CA HIS A 351 13.67 4.60 8.53
C HIS A 351 14.28 5.98 8.29
N SER A 352 15.31 6.32 9.03
CA SER A 352 16.06 7.57 8.82
C SER A 352 17.28 7.36 7.93
N SER A 353 17.96 8.45 7.57
CA SER A 353 19.23 8.41 6.86
C SER A 353 20.43 8.00 7.71
N PHE A 354 20.21 7.57 8.96
CA PHE A 354 21.29 7.08 9.81
C PHE A 354 21.87 5.77 9.24
N ASP A 355 23.13 5.80 8.85
CA ASP A 355 23.78 4.65 8.23
C ASP A 355 24.12 3.56 9.27
N VAL A 356 23.28 2.53 9.28
CA VAL A 356 23.52 1.30 10.05
C VAL A 356 24.27 0.23 9.22
N GLU A 357 24.79 0.60 8.05
CA GLU A 357 25.55 -0.30 7.17
C GLU A 357 24.75 -1.57 6.80
N THR A 358 23.44 -1.36 6.55
CA THR A 358 22.51 -2.43 6.16
C THR A 358 22.73 -2.94 4.75
N SER A 359 22.12 -4.07 4.40
CA SER A 359 21.99 -4.57 3.01
C SER A 359 20.65 -4.20 2.36
N HIS A 360 19.76 -3.57 3.11
CA HIS A 360 18.46 -3.05 2.68
C HIS A 360 18.51 -1.56 2.36
N ASP A 361 17.37 -0.98 2.09
CA ASP A 361 17.23 0.44 1.83
C ASP A 361 17.48 1.27 3.09
N LEU A 362 18.11 2.44 2.91
CA LEU A 362 18.24 3.46 3.94
C LEU A 362 17.17 4.51 3.75
N GLY A 363 16.70 5.09 4.84
CA GLY A 363 15.89 6.29 4.77
C GLY A 363 16.66 7.45 4.14
N GLU A 364 15.94 8.41 3.57
CA GLU A 364 16.52 9.58 2.89
C GLU A 364 16.53 10.81 3.81
N SER A 365 15.61 10.86 4.77
CA SER A 365 15.46 12.00 5.69
C SER A 365 16.23 11.80 6.98
N SER A 366 16.81 12.87 7.51
CA SER A 366 17.48 12.87 8.79
C SER A 366 16.49 12.63 9.96
N MET A 367 17.01 12.17 11.09
CA MET A 367 16.22 12.00 12.30
C MET A 367 15.55 13.30 12.74
N GLU A 368 16.22 14.45 12.57
CA GLU A 368 15.71 15.77 12.91
C GLU A 368 14.54 16.19 12.00
N GLU A 369 14.63 15.96 10.69
CA GLU A 369 13.54 16.23 9.74
C GLU A 369 12.30 15.39 10.07
N ILE A 370 12.48 14.11 10.39
CA ILE A 370 11.40 13.20 10.78
C ILE A 370 10.75 13.67 12.08
N VAL A 371 11.52 14.09 13.10
CA VAL A 371 10.98 14.65 14.35
C VAL A 371 10.20 15.94 14.08
N ASN A 372 10.68 16.81 13.20
CA ASN A 372 9.97 18.03 12.80
C ASN A 372 8.63 17.71 12.11
N LYS A 373 8.60 16.72 11.21
CA LYS A 373 7.36 16.24 10.60
C LYS A 373 6.40 15.65 11.64
N ALA A 374 6.90 14.79 12.54
CA ALA A 374 6.11 14.24 13.63
C ALA A 374 5.50 15.33 14.52
N ASN A 375 6.25 16.41 14.81
CA ASN A 375 5.75 17.58 15.53
C ASN A 375 4.59 18.25 14.78
N SER A 376 4.70 18.41 13.46
CA SER A 376 3.63 19.00 12.63
C SER A 376 2.36 18.13 12.61
N MET A 377 2.51 16.81 12.69
CA MET A 377 1.42 15.83 12.77
C MET A 377 0.83 15.69 14.20
N GLY A 378 1.45 16.33 15.19
CA GLY A 378 1.01 16.29 16.59
C GLY A 378 1.33 14.97 17.32
N TYR A 379 2.31 14.21 16.84
CA TYR A 379 2.74 12.97 17.50
C TYR A 379 3.47 13.25 18.80
N GLU A 380 3.27 12.38 19.80
CA GLU A 380 3.93 12.47 21.09
C GLU A 380 5.28 11.71 21.12
N TYR A 381 5.43 10.70 20.27
CA TYR A 381 6.64 9.88 20.14
C TYR A 381 6.74 9.22 18.76
N VAL A 382 7.96 8.81 18.40
CA VAL A 382 8.25 8.04 17.19
C VAL A 382 9.31 6.98 17.48
N ALA A 383 9.37 5.94 16.67
CA ALA A 383 10.41 4.91 16.75
C ALA A 383 11.21 4.87 15.44
N PHE A 384 12.53 5.00 15.55
CA PHE A 384 13.44 4.77 14.43
C PHE A 384 13.80 3.29 14.35
N THR A 385 13.46 2.68 13.21
CA THR A 385 13.47 1.24 12.98
C THR A 385 14.32 0.85 11.79
N GLU A 386 15.47 1.50 11.60
CA GLU A 386 16.37 1.15 10.51
C GLU A 386 16.52 -0.36 10.39
N HIS A 387 16.72 -0.88 9.20
CA HIS A 387 16.99 -2.30 8.98
C HIS A 387 18.26 -2.74 9.70
N ASN A 388 18.33 -4.00 10.12
CA ASN A 388 19.52 -4.48 10.81
C ASN A 388 20.79 -4.34 9.96
N PRO A 389 21.97 -4.13 10.61
CA PRO A 389 23.25 -4.14 9.93
C PRO A 389 23.47 -5.44 9.14
N SER A 390 24.16 -5.36 8.01
CA SER A 390 24.41 -6.51 7.14
C SER A 390 25.27 -7.57 7.84
N HIS A 391 24.66 -8.67 8.25
CA HIS A 391 25.38 -9.78 8.91
C HIS A 391 26.39 -10.49 8.02
N SER A 392 26.28 -10.36 6.71
CA SER A 392 27.24 -10.94 5.74
C SER A 392 28.51 -10.08 5.56
N ARG A 393 28.47 -8.81 6.00
CA ARG A 393 29.59 -7.86 5.85
C ARG A 393 30.26 -7.52 7.15
N HIS A 394 29.63 -7.83 8.28
CA HIS A 394 30.10 -7.42 9.61
C HIS A 394 30.20 -8.61 10.54
N SER A 395 31.23 -8.59 11.38
CA SER A 395 31.32 -9.45 12.56
C SER A 395 30.30 -9.05 13.63
N GLU A 396 29.99 -9.94 14.56
CA GLU A 396 29.10 -9.66 15.67
C GLU A 396 29.51 -8.41 16.47
N GLY A 397 30.80 -8.22 16.71
CA GLY A 397 31.33 -7.05 17.41
C GLY A 397 31.08 -5.75 16.65
N GLN A 398 31.28 -5.74 15.34
CA GLN A 398 31.00 -4.58 14.49
C GLN A 398 29.50 -4.23 14.48
N ILE A 399 28.62 -5.24 14.42
CA ILE A 399 27.17 -5.02 14.52
C ILE A 399 26.82 -4.33 15.84
N VAL A 400 27.37 -4.79 16.97
CA VAL A 400 27.14 -4.19 18.28
C VAL A 400 27.63 -2.73 18.33
N ASP A 401 28.80 -2.44 17.74
CA ASP A 401 29.35 -1.08 17.70
C ASP A 401 28.52 -0.14 16.83
N ILE A 402 27.99 -0.62 15.69
CA ILE A 402 27.05 0.15 14.84
C ILE A 402 25.78 0.50 15.64
N LEU A 403 25.17 -0.49 16.29
CA LEU A 403 23.96 -0.27 17.09
C LEU A 403 24.19 0.63 18.30
N ARG A 404 25.39 0.61 18.89
CA ARG A 404 25.77 1.53 19.97
C ARG A 404 25.87 2.96 19.47
N ARG A 405 26.48 3.19 18.30
CA ARG A 405 26.52 4.52 17.64
C ARG A 405 25.12 5.06 17.39
N LYS A 406 24.19 4.22 16.91
CA LYS A 406 22.78 4.60 16.72
C LYS A 406 22.13 5.00 18.05
N LYS A 407 22.31 4.18 19.10
CA LYS A 407 21.79 4.48 20.45
C LYS A 407 22.28 5.83 20.98
N GLU A 408 23.56 6.16 20.78
CA GLU A 408 24.14 7.44 21.18
C GLU A 408 23.55 8.61 20.39
N ALA A 409 23.30 8.45 19.06
CA ALA A 409 22.64 9.46 18.24
C ALA A 409 21.20 9.72 18.73
N ILE A 410 20.43 8.66 18.99
CA ILE A 410 19.06 8.75 19.55
C ILE A 410 19.09 9.42 20.95
N ALA A 411 20.06 9.12 21.80
CA ALA A 411 20.17 9.75 23.11
C ALA A 411 20.40 11.27 23.00
N LYS A 412 21.31 11.70 22.11
CA LYS A 412 21.55 13.12 21.82
C LYS A 412 20.29 13.83 21.28
N LEU A 413 19.58 13.18 20.38
CA LEU A 413 18.32 13.71 19.84
C LEU A 413 17.27 13.87 20.94
N ASN A 414 17.12 12.89 21.83
CA ASN A 414 16.20 12.99 22.97
C ASN A 414 16.59 14.13 23.96
N GLU A 415 17.87 14.41 24.13
CA GLU A 415 18.33 15.56 24.94
C GLU A 415 17.94 16.89 24.27
N SER A 416 18.09 17.00 22.93
CA SER A 416 17.70 18.20 22.19
C SER A 416 16.20 18.45 22.26
N ILE A 417 15.38 17.41 22.14
CA ILE A 417 13.92 17.50 22.24
C ILE A 417 13.46 18.00 23.61
N LYS A 418 14.08 17.51 24.70
CA LYS A 418 13.77 17.96 26.09
C LYS A 418 14.01 19.43 26.31
N GLY A 419 14.95 20.03 25.57
CA GLY A 419 15.28 21.46 25.65
C GLY A 419 14.21 22.38 25.04
N VAL A 420 13.31 21.85 24.23
CA VAL A 420 12.25 22.62 23.54
C VAL A 420 10.98 22.61 24.41
N LYS A 421 10.62 23.78 24.97
CA LYS A 421 9.38 23.98 25.75
C LYS A 421 8.12 23.98 24.88
N SER A 422 7.98 23.06 23.93
CA SER A 422 6.76 22.93 23.13
C SER A 422 5.71 22.11 23.88
N ILE A 423 4.48 22.63 23.98
CA ILE A 423 3.34 21.93 24.58
C ILE A 423 2.81 20.83 23.63
N LYS A 424 3.09 20.95 22.33
CA LYS A 424 2.68 19.98 21.28
C LYS A 424 3.91 19.49 20.53
N GLY A 425 4.04 18.19 20.35
CA GLY A 425 5.09 17.58 19.55
C GLY A 425 5.72 16.34 20.21
N ALA A 426 6.64 15.71 19.49
CA ALA A 426 7.35 14.52 19.94
C ALA A 426 8.19 14.81 21.19
N LYS A 427 7.90 14.09 22.25
CA LYS A 427 8.56 14.20 23.57
C LYS A 427 9.62 13.14 23.75
N ARG A 428 9.58 12.10 22.93
CA ARG A 428 10.43 10.93 23.01
C ARG A 428 10.64 10.31 21.63
N VAL A 429 11.86 9.89 21.39
CA VAL A 429 12.27 9.07 20.25
C VAL A 429 12.80 7.74 20.79
N TYR A 430 12.32 6.64 20.23
CA TYR A 430 12.72 5.29 20.60
C TYR A 430 13.79 4.75 19.65
N ASN A 431 14.78 4.07 20.22
CA ASN A 431 15.79 3.33 19.50
C ASN A 431 15.28 1.91 19.25
N SER A 432 14.80 1.65 18.06
CA SER A 432 14.31 0.34 17.63
C SER A 432 15.06 -0.15 16.40
N LEU A 433 14.76 -1.32 15.93
CA LEU A 433 15.37 -1.93 14.74
C LEU A 433 14.34 -2.84 14.07
N GLU A 434 14.25 -2.77 12.76
CA GLU A 434 13.56 -3.79 11.97
C GLU A 434 14.54 -4.91 11.64
N ILE A 435 14.29 -6.09 12.17
CA ILE A 435 15.21 -7.23 12.12
C ILE A 435 14.66 -8.31 11.21
N ASP A 436 15.45 -8.72 10.22
CA ASP A 436 15.13 -9.85 9.38
C ASP A 436 15.03 -11.15 10.16
N ILE A 437 13.95 -11.89 10.01
CA ILE A 437 13.93 -13.29 10.43
C ILE A 437 14.64 -14.12 9.35
N LEU A 438 15.80 -14.67 9.67
CA LEU A 438 16.55 -15.53 8.74
C LEU A 438 15.74 -16.78 8.35
N PRO A 439 16.05 -17.47 7.23
CA PRO A 439 15.36 -18.70 6.86
C PRO A 439 15.40 -19.79 7.94
N SER A 440 16.40 -19.75 8.81
CA SER A 440 16.53 -20.63 9.99
C SER A 440 15.59 -20.27 11.16
N GLY A 441 14.93 -19.13 11.11
CA GLY A 441 14.13 -18.56 12.22
C GLY A 441 14.96 -17.79 13.25
N LYS A 442 16.28 -17.66 13.06
CA LYS A 442 17.17 -16.88 13.94
C LYS A 442 17.14 -15.41 13.54
N LEU A 443 17.48 -14.54 14.49
CA LEU A 443 17.73 -13.12 14.26
C LEU A 443 19.23 -12.91 13.96
N PRO A 444 19.60 -12.05 12.99
CA PRO A 444 21.02 -11.77 12.64
C PRO A 444 21.67 -10.75 13.59
N VAL A 445 21.05 -10.45 14.72
CA VAL A 445 21.54 -9.53 15.75
C VAL A 445 21.78 -10.30 17.05
N THR A 446 22.95 -10.12 17.66
CA THR A 446 23.30 -10.81 18.90
C THR A 446 22.57 -10.24 20.11
N GLU A 447 22.54 -10.98 21.21
CA GLU A 447 21.95 -10.53 22.49
C GLU A 447 22.46 -9.13 22.91
N LYS A 448 23.80 -8.92 22.85
CA LYS A 448 24.42 -7.61 23.16
C LYS A 448 23.95 -6.48 22.21
N GLY A 449 23.66 -6.81 20.95
CA GLY A 449 23.07 -5.86 20.01
C GLY A 449 21.63 -5.51 20.38
N LEU A 450 20.84 -6.52 20.71
CA LEU A 450 19.44 -6.36 21.13
C LEU A 450 19.29 -5.58 22.44
N GLU A 451 20.22 -5.71 23.36
CA GLU A 451 20.27 -4.92 24.61
C GLU A 451 20.44 -3.40 24.37
N THR A 452 20.92 -3.01 23.20
CA THR A 452 21.03 -1.57 22.86
C THR A 452 19.69 -0.93 22.53
N LEU A 453 18.67 -1.74 22.17
CA LEU A 453 17.36 -1.30 21.71
C LEU A 453 16.38 -1.09 22.86
N ASP A 454 15.44 -0.16 22.68
CA ASP A 454 14.28 -0.03 23.56
C ASP A 454 13.32 -1.23 23.32
N PHE A 455 13.01 -1.54 22.08
CA PHE A 455 12.29 -2.72 21.60
C PHE A 455 12.71 -3.01 20.14
N ALA A 456 12.23 -4.10 19.55
CA ALA A 456 12.50 -4.48 18.17
C ALA A 456 11.25 -4.87 17.41
N LEU A 457 11.28 -4.65 16.08
CA LEU A 457 10.36 -5.21 15.11
C LEU A 457 11.05 -6.39 14.40
N VAL A 458 10.28 -7.37 13.96
CA VAL A 458 10.79 -8.44 13.11
C VAL A 458 9.95 -8.58 11.86
N SER A 459 10.59 -8.92 10.75
CA SER A 459 9.97 -8.97 9.43
C SER A 459 10.53 -10.09 8.55
N ILE A 460 9.88 -10.34 7.41
CA ILE A 460 10.29 -11.32 6.40
C ILE A 460 10.64 -10.59 5.10
N HIS A 461 11.93 -10.61 4.71
CA HIS A 461 12.41 -10.02 3.46
C HIS A 461 13.02 -11.03 2.48
N SER A 462 13.03 -12.29 2.82
CA SER A 462 13.62 -13.35 1.96
C SER A 462 12.89 -14.66 2.08
N SER A 463 13.16 -15.59 1.14
CA SER A 463 12.63 -16.97 1.18
C SER A 463 11.10 -17.03 1.34
N PHE A 464 10.37 -16.22 0.56
CA PHE A 464 8.91 -16.07 0.64
C PHE A 464 8.12 -17.35 0.29
N ARG A 465 8.76 -18.35 -0.32
CA ARG A 465 8.12 -19.57 -0.85
C ARG A 465 8.25 -20.80 0.05
N LEU A 466 8.53 -20.61 1.33
CA LEU A 466 8.48 -21.72 2.29
C LEU A 466 7.05 -22.22 2.42
N SER A 467 6.89 -23.53 2.74
CA SER A 467 5.56 -24.06 3.04
C SER A 467 4.95 -23.36 4.25
N LYS A 468 3.62 -23.31 4.33
CA LYS A 468 2.85 -22.73 5.45
C LYS A 468 3.43 -23.11 6.81
N SER A 469 3.68 -24.41 7.03
CA SER A 469 4.23 -24.92 8.29
C SER A 469 5.66 -24.42 8.56
N GLN A 470 6.52 -24.39 7.54
CA GLN A 470 7.90 -23.91 7.68
C GLN A 470 7.93 -22.41 7.95
N MET A 471 7.11 -21.64 7.22
CA MET A 471 7.04 -20.19 7.39
C MET A 471 6.48 -19.82 8.76
N THR A 472 5.41 -20.47 9.20
CA THR A 472 4.85 -20.27 10.55
C THR A 472 5.87 -20.56 11.65
N LYS A 473 6.62 -21.68 11.53
CA LYS A 473 7.68 -22.01 12.48
C LYS A 473 8.80 -20.97 12.48
N ARG A 474 9.20 -20.50 11.31
CA ARG A 474 10.21 -19.44 11.13
C ARG A 474 9.78 -18.15 11.84
N VAL A 475 8.57 -17.68 11.60
CA VAL A 475 8.02 -16.45 12.20
C VAL A 475 7.95 -16.58 13.72
N ILE A 476 7.35 -17.66 14.24
CA ILE A 476 7.26 -17.90 15.69
C ILE A 476 8.65 -17.90 16.33
N SER A 477 9.66 -18.52 15.69
CA SER A 477 11.03 -18.53 16.20
C SER A 477 11.61 -17.11 16.29
N GLY A 478 11.36 -16.25 15.27
CA GLY A 478 11.83 -14.85 15.29
C GLY A 478 11.12 -14.00 16.34
N LEU A 479 9.86 -14.28 16.63
CA LEU A 479 9.05 -13.56 17.63
C LEU A 479 9.37 -13.94 19.08
N MET A 480 10.15 -14.99 19.34
CA MET A 480 10.38 -15.51 20.70
C MET A 480 11.28 -14.60 21.58
N HIS A 481 12.05 -13.70 20.98
CA HIS A 481 12.98 -12.89 21.75
C HIS A 481 12.25 -11.81 22.56
N PRO A 482 12.56 -11.60 23.87
CA PRO A 482 11.84 -10.67 24.74
C PRO A 482 11.85 -9.21 24.28
N LYS A 483 12.88 -8.78 23.52
CA LYS A 483 12.97 -7.43 22.95
C LYS A 483 12.05 -7.23 21.74
N VAL A 484 11.60 -8.31 21.10
CA VAL A 484 10.66 -8.23 19.97
C VAL A 484 9.28 -7.93 20.50
N LYS A 485 8.71 -6.83 20.03
CA LYS A 485 7.36 -6.38 20.38
C LYS A 485 6.41 -6.31 19.21
N ILE A 486 6.92 -6.15 17.99
CA ILE A 486 6.10 -5.94 16.79
C ILE A 486 6.46 -6.95 15.71
N PHE A 487 5.44 -7.57 15.12
CA PHE A 487 5.56 -8.32 13.87
C PHE A 487 5.21 -7.37 12.72
N ALA A 488 6.23 -6.88 12.02
CA ALA A 488 6.13 -5.88 10.97
C ALA A 488 5.66 -6.48 9.65
N HIS A 489 4.80 -5.74 8.88
CA HIS A 489 4.19 -6.14 7.61
C HIS A 489 4.02 -7.67 7.48
N PRO A 490 3.12 -8.25 8.28
CA PRO A 490 3.13 -9.68 8.64
C PRO A 490 2.93 -10.64 7.49
N THR A 491 2.23 -10.23 6.41
CA THR A 491 2.06 -11.08 5.24
C THR A 491 3.20 -10.91 4.22
N ALA A 492 4.04 -9.89 4.37
CA ALA A 492 5.07 -9.51 3.40
C ALA A 492 4.53 -9.35 1.97
N ARG A 493 3.23 -9.02 1.81
CA ARG A 493 2.62 -8.75 0.50
C ARG A 493 3.17 -7.46 -0.11
N LYS A 494 3.14 -7.39 -1.44
CA LYS A 494 3.25 -6.13 -2.21
C LYS A 494 2.07 -6.08 -3.18
N LEU A 495 1.14 -5.17 -2.95
CA LEU A 495 -0.07 -5.00 -3.75
C LEU A 495 0.29 -4.84 -5.22
N THR A 496 -0.48 -5.44 -6.12
CA THR A 496 -0.26 -5.48 -7.56
C THR A 496 1.03 -6.20 -8.04
N GLN A 497 1.95 -6.58 -7.13
CA GLN A 497 3.22 -7.20 -7.48
C GLN A 497 3.38 -8.63 -6.95
N ARG A 498 3.12 -8.86 -5.65
CA ARG A 498 3.37 -10.13 -4.97
C ARG A 498 2.30 -10.42 -3.93
N GLU A 499 1.75 -11.62 -3.98
CA GLU A 499 0.94 -12.14 -2.88
C GLU A 499 1.78 -12.29 -1.59
N GLY A 500 1.09 -12.30 -0.46
CA GLY A 500 1.74 -12.51 0.83
C GLY A 500 2.25 -13.93 1.04
N ILE A 501 3.03 -14.11 2.10
CA ILE A 501 3.45 -15.43 2.59
C ILE A 501 2.27 -16.19 3.20
N ASP A 502 2.28 -17.50 3.07
CA ASP A 502 1.25 -18.35 3.67
C ASP A 502 1.61 -18.69 5.14
N LEU A 503 0.76 -18.27 6.07
CA LEU A 503 0.92 -18.46 7.51
C LEU A 503 -0.29 -19.17 8.11
N ASP A 504 -0.05 -19.95 9.16
CA ASP A 504 -1.06 -20.46 10.06
C ASP A 504 -1.43 -19.35 11.06
N TRP A 505 -2.40 -18.51 10.66
CA TRP A 505 -2.79 -17.31 11.41
C TRP A 505 -3.33 -17.64 12.80
N GLU A 506 -4.02 -18.76 12.98
CA GLU A 506 -4.48 -19.21 14.30
C GLU A 506 -3.28 -19.36 15.25
N LYS A 507 -2.21 -20.06 14.82
CA LYS A 507 -1.01 -20.24 15.63
C LYS A 507 -0.23 -18.95 15.86
N ILE A 508 -0.17 -18.06 14.84
CA ILE A 508 0.49 -16.76 14.97
C ILE A 508 -0.25 -15.90 15.99
N PHE A 509 -1.57 -15.81 15.87
CA PHE A 509 -2.39 -14.99 16.77
C PHE A 509 -2.38 -15.53 18.20
N ASP A 510 -2.48 -16.83 18.38
CA ASP A 510 -2.34 -17.48 19.71
C ASP A 510 -0.97 -17.14 20.34
N PHE A 511 0.10 -17.19 19.55
CA PHE A 511 1.43 -16.84 20.01
C PHE A 511 1.51 -15.35 20.40
N CYS A 512 0.97 -14.45 19.56
CA CYS A 512 0.97 -13.01 19.82
C CYS A 512 0.21 -12.65 21.10
N ILE A 513 -0.96 -13.29 21.34
CA ILE A 513 -1.73 -13.10 22.59
C ILE A 513 -0.91 -13.56 23.80
N LYS A 514 -0.36 -14.77 23.73
CA LYS A 514 0.36 -15.39 24.84
C LYS A 514 1.63 -14.60 25.25
N HIS A 515 2.30 -13.98 24.29
CA HIS A 515 3.60 -13.32 24.50
C HIS A 515 3.53 -11.80 24.43
N ASP A 516 2.32 -11.21 24.35
CA ASP A 516 2.09 -9.77 24.19
C ASP A 516 2.87 -9.16 23.02
N ILE A 517 2.84 -9.85 21.87
CA ILE A 517 3.39 -9.37 20.62
C ILE A 517 2.30 -8.58 19.88
N TRP A 518 2.64 -7.41 19.40
CA TRP A 518 1.75 -6.55 18.63
C TRP A 518 1.91 -6.85 17.14
N VAL A 519 0.81 -6.76 16.41
CA VAL A 519 0.82 -7.02 14.97
C VAL A 519 0.66 -5.70 14.22
N GLU A 520 1.52 -5.47 13.25
CA GLU A 520 1.51 -4.23 12.51
C GLU A 520 0.41 -4.20 11.43
N ILE A 521 -0.13 -3.01 11.23
CA ILE A 521 -0.78 -2.57 10.00
C ILE A 521 0.20 -1.59 9.36
N ASN A 522 0.99 -2.05 8.40
CA ASN A 522 1.93 -1.24 7.65
C ASN A 522 1.17 -0.31 6.71
N CYS A 523 1.45 0.99 6.79
CA CYS A 523 0.72 2.04 6.08
C CYS A 523 1.30 2.32 4.68
N ASP A 524 2.43 1.69 4.29
CA ASP A 524 2.95 1.81 2.93
C ASP A 524 1.87 1.39 1.93
N PRO A 525 1.48 2.28 0.99
CA PRO A 525 0.45 2.01 -0.01
C PRO A 525 0.67 0.76 -0.85
N MET A 526 1.92 0.34 -1.03
CA MET A 526 2.25 -0.91 -1.71
C MET A 526 1.99 -2.14 -0.85
N ARG A 527 1.88 -1.98 0.46
CA ARG A 527 1.69 -3.09 1.40
C ARG A 527 0.28 -3.10 1.97
N LEU A 528 -0.11 -2.04 2.70
CA LEU A 528 -1.31 -1.97 3.53
C LEU A 528 -1.53 -3.31 4.27
N ASP A 529 -0.51 -3.73 4.99
CA ASP A 529 -0.30 -5.06 5.55
C ASP A 529 -0.20 -4.97 7.09
N LEU A 530 -1.12 -5.48 7.78
CA LEU A 530 -2.03 -6.60 7.69
C LEU A 530 -3.29 -6.27 6.85
N PRO A 531 -3.81 -7.17 5.98
CA PRO A 531 -5.06 -6.95 5.27
C PRO A 531 -6.27 -6.87 6.21
N ASP A 532 -7.27 -6.10 5.83
CA ASP A 532 -8.44 -5.75 6.63
C ASP A 532 -9.20 -6.95 7.22
N PHE A 533 -9.30 -8.07 6.51
CA PHE A 533 -9.95 -9.27 7.03
C PHE A 533 -9.15 -9.91 8.18
N LEU A 534 -7.81 -9.90 8.13
CA LEU A 534 -6.96 -10.36 9.23
C LEU A 534 -6.94 -9.34 10.38
N VAL A 535 -7.02 -8.04 10.08
CA VAL A 535 -7.21 -7.00 11.12
C VAL A 535 -8.48 -7.27 11.90
N LYS A 536 -9.59 -7.59 11.21
CA LYS A 536 -10.86 -7.90 11.86
C LYS A 536 -10.77 -9.14 12.75
N GLU A 537 -10.09 -10.18 12.30
CA GLU A 537 -9.84 -11.37 13.10
C GLU A 537 -9.00 -11.04 14.34
N ALA A 538 -7.91 -10.30 14.18
CA ALA A 538 -7.04 -9.86 15.27
C ALA A 538 -7.80 -9.01 16.31
N VAL A 539 -8.62 -8.05 15.87
CA VAL A 539 -9.50 -7.25 16.74
C VAL A 539 -10.47 -8.13 17.51
N GLY A 540 -11.10 -9.10 16.82
CA GLY A 540 -12.03 -10.06 17.44
C GLY A 540 -11.38 -10.93 18.53
N LEU A 541 -10.09 -11.20 18.41
CA LEU A 541 -9.27 -11.96 19.38
C LEU A 541 -8.63 -11.06 20.46
N GLY A 542 -8.76 -9.74 20.37
CA GLY A 542 -8.17 -8.78 21.32
C GLY A 542 -6.67 -8.58 21.15
N ILE A 543 -6.12 -8.88 19.98
CA ILE A 543 -4.72 -8.63 19.65
C ILE A 543 -4.48 -7.13 19.53
N LYS A 544 -3.39 -6.64 20.12
CA LYS A 544 -2.96 -5.26 20.00
C LYS A 544 -2.35 -5.02 18.62
N LEU A 545 -2.79 -3.97 17.96
CA LEU A 545 -2.31 -3.57 16.64
C LEU A 545 -1.44 -2.33 16.71
N THR A 546 -0.45 -2.23 15.82
CA THR A 546 0.35 -1.03 15.62
C THR A 546 0.18 -0.50 14.21
N LEU A 547 0.48 0.78 14.02
CA LEU A 547 0.58 1.42 12.72
C LEU A 547 2.04 1.84 12.52
N GLY A 548 2.61 1.51 11.37
CA GLY A 548 3.93 1.91 10.94
C GLY A 548 3.88 2.42 9.51
N THR A 549 4.38 3.63 9.26
CA THR A 549 4.37 4.16 7.88
C THR A 549 5.43 3.52 7.01
N ASP A 550 6.42 2.85 7.62
CA ASP A 550 7.58 2.29 6.91
C ASP A 550 8.28 3.38 6.08
N SER A 551 8.23 4.62 6.61
CA SER A 551 8.68 5.82 5.91
C SER A 551 10.17 5.79 5.71
N HIS A 552 10.59 5.98 4.45
CA HIS A 552 11.98 6.22 4.05
C HIS A 552 12.22 7.69 3.66
N HIS A 553 11.15 8.48 3.57
CA HIS A 553 11.17 9.93 3.36
C HIS A 553 10.06 10.58 4.22
N VAL A 554 10.26 11.81 4.68
CA VAL A 554 9.29 12.50 5.57
C VAL A 554 7.89 12.59 5.00
N ASP A 555 7.73 12.71 3.69
CA ASP A 555 6.42 12.77 3.05
C ASP A 555 5.65 11.44 3.14
N HIS A 556 6.35 10.30 3.27
CA HIS A 556 5.72 9.01 3.45
C HIS A 556 5.01 8.87 4.81
N MET A 557 5.33 9.71 5.79
CA MET A 557 4.61 9.73 7.06
C MET A 557 3.12 10.11 6.90
N ASP A 558 2.76 10.82 5.83
CA ASP A 558 1.37 11.13 5.50
C ASP A 558 0.56 9.87 5.14
N ASN A 559 1.22 8.76 4.76
CA ASN A 559 0.57 7.48 4.50
C ASN A 559 -0.13 6.86 5.73
N MET A 560 0.06 7.42 6.93
CA MET A 560 -0.64 7.00 8.15
C MET A 560 -2.15 6.91 7.94
N GLU A 561 -2.75 7.79 7.15
CA GLU A 561 -4.19 7.80 6.86
C GLU A 561 -4.65 6.50 6.16
N PHE A 562 -3.82 5.92 5.29
CA PHE A 562 -4.16 4.68 4.60
C PHE A 562 -4.09 3.47 5.54
N GLY A 563 -3.13 3.45 6.46
CA GLY A 563 -3.09 2.43 7.52
C GLY A 563 -4.29 2.52 8.46
N VAL A 564 -4.68 3.75 8.86
CA VAL A 564 -5.92 3.98 9.63
C VAL A 564 -7.14 3.49 8.85
N SER A 565 -7.20 3.72 7.54
CA SER A 565 -8.30 3.23 6.70
C SER A 565 -8.40 1.70 6.73
N VAL A 566 -7.27 0.99 6.67
CA VAL A 566 -7.24 -0.49 6.83
C VAL A 566 -7.71 -0.92 8.21
N ALA A 567 -7.25 -0.23 9.27
CA ALA A 567 -7.70 -0.49 10.64
C ALA A 567 -9.23 -0.34 10.78
N ARG A 568 -9.80 0.75 10.21
CA ARG A 568 -11.25 1.01 10.17
C ARG A 568 -12.02 -0.07 9.41
N ARG A 569 -11.51 -0.52 8.26
CA ARG A 569 -12.07 -1.65 7.50
C ARG A 569 -12.07 -2.95 8.31
N GLY A 570 -11.05 -3.14 9.15
CA GLY A 570 -10.91 -4.24 10.09
C GLY A 570 -11.67 -4.05 11.41
N TRP A 571 -12.59 -3.07 11.53
CA TRP A 571 -13.41 -2.81 12.71
C TRP A 571 -12.64 -2.30 13.94
N ALA A 572 -11.39 -1.85 13.78
CA ALA A 572 -10.56 -1.42 14.89
C ALA A 572 -11.08 -0.12 15.53
N GLU A 573 -11.15 -0.13 16.83
CA GLU A 573 -11.41 1.04 17.66
C GLU A 573 -10.09 1.60 18.21
N LYS A 574 -10.13 2.79 18.77
CA LYS A 574 -8.99 3.42 19.44
C LYS A 574 -8.26 2.49 20.43
N LYS A 575 -9.01 1.68 21.18
CA LYS A 575 -8.45 0.78 22.20
C LYS A 575 -7.57 -0.33 21.61
N ASP A 576 -7.78 -0.70 20.35
CA ASP A 576 -7.09 -1.80 19.67
C ASP A 576 -5.75 -1.37 19.07
N ILE A 577 -5.55 -0.04 18.89
CA ILE A 577 -4.37 0.55 18.23
C ILE A 577 -3.41 1.15 19.27
N ILE A 578 -2.19 0.63 19.33
CA ILE A 578 -1.14 1.08 20.25
C ILE A 578 -0.77 2.55 20.02
N ASN A 579 -0.71 2.98 18.76
CA ASN A 579 -0.35 4.35 18.37
C ASN A 579 -1.29 5.43 18.92
N THR A 580 -2.43 5.07 19.47
CA THR A 580 -3.37 6.02 20.12
C THR A 580 -3.06 6.26 21.59
N ARG A 581 -2.09 5.51 22.17
CA ARG A 581 -1.70 5.63 23.57
C ARG A 581 -0.87 6.90 23.79
N SER A 582 -1.00 7.49 24.96
CA SER A 582 -0.08 8.54 25.38
C SER A 582 1.32 7.99 25.56
N LEU A 583 2.33 8.87 25.54
CA LEU A 583 3.71 8.48 25.80
C LEU A 583 3.84 7.70 27.14
N GLU A 584 3.16 8.17 28.19
CA GLU A 584 3.21 7.53 29.52
C GLU A 584 2.61 6.11 29.51
N GLU A 585 1.49 5.92 28.78
CA GLU A 585 0.85 4.61 28.61
C GLU A 585 1.76 3.67 27.82
N PHE A 586 2.34 4.17 26.71
CA PHE A 586 3.25 3.39 25.88
C PHE A 586 4.50 2.94 26.62
N GLU A 587 5.11 3.82 27.42
CA GLU A 587 6.30 3.47 28.24
C GLU A 587 6.03 2.34 29.24
N LYS A 588 4.79 2.22 29.73
CA LYS A 588 4.40 1.11 30.61
C LYS A 588 4.24 -0.21 29.85
N MET A 589 3.95 -0.15 28.56
CA MET A 589 3.69 -1.33 27.73
C MET A 589 4.97 -1.95 27.15
N ILE A 590 6.02 -1.16 26.94
CA ILE A 590 7.30 -1.66 26.42
C ILE A 590 8.27 -2.13 27.51
N LYS A 591 7.98 -1.85 28.78
CA LYS A 591 8.73 -2.36 29.95
C LYS A 591 8.36 -3.81 30.24
#